data_370c512978f5352070c8043aff7617d9
#
_entry.id   370c512978f5352070c8043aff7617d9
#
_cell.length_a   1.000
_cell.length_b   1.000
_cell.length_c   1.000
_cell.angle_alpha   90.00
_cell.angle_beta   90.00
_cell.angle_gamma   90.00
#
_symmetry.space_group_name_H-M   'P 1'
#
loop_
_entity.id
_entity.type
_entity.pdbx_description
1 polymer ?
#
loop_
_entity_poly.entity_id
_entity_poly.type
_entity_poly.pdbx_seq_one_letter_code
_entity_poly.pdbx_strand_id
1 'polypeptide(L)'
;DAVIHFAGLKAVGESVAHPEMYYENNLIGTINLYKSMKEHGCKKLVFSSSATVYGWPEVIPCVEDSKLQAANPYGRTKLILEDMARDYHRADTEWSIVLLRYFNPIGAHSSGXIXRGPQGDTEQPAALHPAGXRRXAPRAQRLRXTITPPGDGTAIRDYIHVVELADGHIARAXELXDSPDISCVGYNLGVQGRRXX
;
A
#
# COMPACT_ATOMS: atom_id res chain seq x y z
N ASP A 1 -22.38 6.42 4.39
CA ASP A 1 -21.16 5.95 5.02
C ASP A 1 -20.05 5.79 3.97
N ALA A 2 -18.92 5.17 4.32
CA ALA A 2 -17.76 5.05 3.45
C ALA A 2 -17.15 3.64 3.53
N VAL A 3 -16.37 3.26 2.53
CA VAL A 3 -15.64 1.99 2.50
C VAL A 3 -14.14 2.27 2.65
N ILE A 4 -13.45 1.50 3.49
CA ILE A 4 -11.99 1.44 3.49
C ILE A 4 -11.60 0.09 2.88
N HIS A 5 -10.93 0.11 1.74
CA HIS A 5 -10.66 -1.08 0.93
C HIS A 5 -9.20 -1.54 1.08
N PHE A 6 -8.99 -2.53 1.94
CA PHE A 6 -7.68 -3.17 2.15
C PHE A 6 -7.52 -4.48 1.37
N ALA A 7 -8.61 -5.08 0.92
CA ALA A 7 -8.58 -6.42 0.34
C ALA A 7 -7.70 -6.50 -0.90
N GLY A 8 -6.89 -7.55 -1.00
CA GLY A 8 -6.03 -7.78 -2.15
C GLY A 8 -4.80 -8.59 -1.80
N LEU A 9 -4.31 -9.36 -2.75
CA LEU A 9 -3.03 -10.05 -2.67
C LEU A 9 -1.90 -9.01 -2.77
N LYS A 10 -0.82 -9.19 -2.00
CA LYS A 10 0.20 -8.13 -1.84
C LYS A 10 1.65 -8.61 -1.86
N ALA A 11 1.92 -9.90 -2.06
CA ALA A 11 3.29 -10.43 -2.07
C ALA A 11 3.94 -10.19 -3.44
N VAL A 12 4.95 -9.30 -3.49
CA VAL A 12 5.59 -8.88 -4.75
C VAL A 12 6.20 -10.07 -5.49
N GLY A 13 6.96 -10.93 -4.81
CA GLY A 13 7.59 -12.11 -5.42
C GLY A 13 6.55 -13.06 -6.03
N GLU A 14 5.50 -13.36 -5.26
CA GLU A 14 4.40 -14.21 -5.73
C GLU A 14 3.70 -13.61 -6.94
N SER A 15 3.56 -12.28 -7.00
CA SER A 15 2.92 -11.61 -8.14
C SER A 15 3.73 -11.78 -9.43
N VAL A 16 5.06 -11.90 -9.32
CA VAL A 16 5.92 -12.14 -10.49
C VAL A 16 5.78 -13.59 -10.97
N ALA A 17 5.66 -14.53 -10.02
CA ALA A 17 5.52 -15.97 -10.35
C ALA A 17 4.10 -16.30 -10.87
N HIS A 18 3.07 -15.63 -10.35
CA HIS A 18 1.66 -15.93 -10.63
C HIS A 18 0.87 -14.65 -10.92
N PRO A 19 1.20 -13.90 -11.98
CA PRO A 19 0.59 -12.59 -12.23
C PRO A 19 -0.93 -12.67 -12.47
N GLU A 20 -1.41 -13.72 -13.14
CA GLU A 20 -2.84 -13.92 -13.41
C GLU A 20 -3.67 -13.92 -12.12
N MET A 21 -3.18 -14.58 -11.09
CA MET A 21 -3.85 -14.65 -9.77
C MET A 21 -4.01 -13.24 -9.17
N TYR A 22 -3.00 -12.38 -9.34
CA TYR A 22 -3.02 -11.00 -8.85
C TYR A 22 -3.99 -10.13 -9.63
N TYR A 23 -3.99 -10.26 -10.96
CA TYR A 23 -4.94 -9.51 -11.79
C TYR A 23 -6.37 -9.96 -11.50
N GLU A 24 -6.61 -11.26 -11.46
CA GLU A 24 -7.95 -11.80 -11.19
C GLU A 24 -8.45 -11.36 -9.81
N ASN A 25 -7.69 -11.62 -8.76
CA ASN A 25 -8.13 -11.30 -7.40
C ASN A 25 -8.26 -9.79 -7.18
N ASN A 26 -7.23 -9.01 -7.52
CA ASN A 26 -7.19 -7.60 -7.14
C ASN A 26 -8.08 -6.74 -8.04
N LEU A 27 -8.06 -6.96 -9.37
CA LEU A 27 -8.86 -6.12 -10.27
C LEU A 27 -10.33 -6.53 -10.27
N ILE A 28 -10.63 -7.83 -10.48
CA ILE A 28 -12.03 -8.28 -10.53
C ILE A 28 -12.70 -8.07 -9.16
N GLY A 29 -12.00 -8.38 -8.07
CA GLY A 29 -12.51 -8.15 -6.72
C GLY A 29 -12.88 -6.68 -6.48
N THR A 30 -12.03 -5.76 -6.90
CA THR A 30 -12.28 -4.32 -6.72
C THR A 30 -13.39 -3.83 -7.66
N ILE A 31 -13.46 -4.34 -8.92
CA ILE A 31 -14.56 -4.01 -9.84
C ILE A 31 -15.90 -4.41 -9.20
N ASN A 32 -15.96 -5.61 -8.63
CA ASN A 32 -17.18 -6.09 -7.96
C ASN A 32 -17.54 -5.20 -6.76
N LEU A 33 -16.55 -4.75 -5.99
CA LEU A 33 -16.76 -3.82 -4.90
C LEU A 33 -17.37 -2.50 -5.42
N TYR A 34 -16.79 -1.89 -6.47
CA TYR A 34 -17.32 -0.65 -7.05
C TYR A 34 -18.76 -0.82 -7.53
N LYS A 35 -19.08 -1.95 -8.19
CA LYS A 35 -20.45 -2.26 -8.63
C LYS A 35 -21.41 -2.28 -7.43
N SER A 36 -21.05 -3.01 -6.38
CA SER A 36 -21.85 -3.11 -5.16
C SER A 36 -22.01 -1.74 -4.48
N MET A 37 -20.93 -0.98 -4.38
CA MET A 37 -20.96 0.36 -3.81
C MET A 37 -21.91 1.27 -4.58
N LYS A 38 -21.83 1.26 -5.91
CA LYS A 38 -22.70 2.04 -6.80
C LYS A 38 -24.18 1.63 -6.61
N GLU A 39 -24.46 0.34 -6.62
CA GLU A 39 -25.80 -0.23 -6.46
C GLU A 39 -26.45 0.20 -5.12
N HIS A 40 -25.64 0.35 -4.09
CA HIS A 40 -26.13 0.72 -2.75
C HIS A 40 -25.93 2.20 -2.40
N GLY A 41 -25.58 3.03 -3.38
CA GLY A 41 -25.43 4.48 -3.18
C GLY A 41 -24.24 4.90 -2.30
N CYS A 42 -23.26 4.01 -2.11
CA CYS A 42 -22.07 4.31 -1.33
C CYS A 42 -20.94 4.74 -2.27
N LYS A 43 -20.66 6.02 -2.36
CA LYS A 43 -19.69 6.58 -3.31
C LYS A 43 -18.44 7.17 -2.63
N LYS A 44 -18.17 6.79 -1.38
CA LYS A 44 -17.03 7.27 -0.59
C LYS A 44 -16.06 6.12 -0.33
N LEU A 45 -14.81 6.25 -0.79
CA LEU A 45 -13.84 5.16 -0.74
C LEU A 45 -12.46 5.66 -0.29
N VAL A 46 -11.90 5.02 0.72
CA VAL A 46 -10.46 5.11 1.03
C VAL A 46 -9.80 3.85 0.49
N PHE A 47 -8.97 3.99 -0.53
CA PHE A 47 -8.30 2.86 -1.17
C PHE A 47 -6.87 2.70 -0.66
N SER A 48 -6.57 1.52 -0.16
CA SER A 48 -5.23 1.09 0.23
C SER A 48 -4.38 0.85 -1.02
N SER A 49 -3.71 1.91 -1.50
CA SER A 49 -2.75 1.80 -2.59
C SER A 49 -1.37 1.44 -2.03
N SER A 50 -0.30 1.74 -2.73
CA SER A 50 1.04 1.35 -2.33
C SER A 50 2.08 2.24 -3.01
N ALA A 51 3.19 2.50 -2.33
CA ALA A 51 4.35 3.17 -2.94
C ALA A 51 4.95 2.37 -4.11
N THR A 52 4.60 1.08 -4.26
CA THR A 52 5.04 0.28 -5.42
C THR A 52 4.54 0.83 -6.77
N VAL A 53 3.54 1.73 -6.77
CA VAL A 53 3.07 2.40 -8.00
C VAL A 53 4.16 3.30 -8.61
N TYR A 54 5.11 3.79 -7.80
CA TYR A 54 6.23 4.61 -8.29
C TYR A 54 7.30 3.78 -9.00
N GLY A 55 7.38 2.48 -8.75
CA GLY A 55 8.37 1.58 -9.37
C GLY A 55 9.81 1.96 -9.02
N TRP A 56 10.57 2.36 -10.03
CA TRP A 56 11.96 2.82 -9.88
C TRP A 56 11.98 4.35 -10.07
N PRO A 57 11.81 5.11 -9.00
CA PRO A 57 11.72 6.57 -9.14
C PRO A 57 13.06 7.19 -9.55
N GLU A 58 13.00 8.17 -10.45
CA GLU A 58 14.20 8.91 -10.91
C GLU A 58 14.65 9.93 -9.87
N VAL A 59 13.71 10.41 -9.05
CA VAL A 59 13.97 11.43 -8.02
C VAL A 59 13.44 10.92 -6.67
N ILE A 60 14.23 11.12 -5.62
CA ILE A 60 13.90 10.75 -4.25
C ILE A 60 14.07 12.01 -3.38
N PRO A 61 13.14 12.28 -2.46
CA PRO A 61 11.96 11.46 -2.07
C PRO A 61 10.82 11.53 -3.09
N CYS A 62 10.01 10.46 -3.13
CA CYS A 62 8.79 10.43 -3.96
C CYS A 62 7.74 11.39 -3.40
N VAL A 63 7.16 12.20 -4.25
CA VAL A 63 6.02 13.05 -3.92
C VAL A 63 4.78 12.56 -4.69
N GLU A 64 3.61 13.07 -4.35
CA GLU A 64 2.34 12.56 -4.88
C GLU A 64 2.24 12.68 -6.40
N ASP A 65 2.88 13.69 -6.99
CA ASP A 65 2.92 13.91 -8.45
C ASP A 65 4.11 13.25 -9.14
N SER A 66 4.94 12.48 -8.41
CA SER A 66 6.01 11.68 -9.02
C SER A 66 5.43 10.71 -10.05
N LYS A 67 6.22 10.47 -11.11
CA LYS A 67 5.84 9.57 -12.20
C LYS A 67 5.45 8.18 -11.68
N LEU A 68 4.31 7.68 -12.14
CA LEU A 68 3.81 6.35 -11.79
C LEU A 68 4.24 5.35 -12.86
N GLN A 69 5.00 4.33 -12.45
CA GLN A 69 5.61 3.36 -13.38
C GLN A 69 5.86 2.00 -12.68
N ALA A 70 4.79 1.34 -12.27
CA ALA A 70 4.90 0.10 -11.51
C ALA A 70 5.85 -0.91 -12.15
N ALA A 71 6.77 -1.47 -11.34
CA ALA A 71 7.85 -2.35 -11.79
C ALA A 71 7.52 -3.85 -11.67
N ASN A 72 6.38 -4.21 -11.10
CA ASN A 72 5.98 -5.61 -10.89
C ASN A 72 4.45 -5.75 -10.97
N PRO A 73 3.92 -6.98 -11.13
CA PRO A 73 2.47 -7.18 -11.30
C PRO A 73 1.65 -6.69 -10.12
N TYR A 74 2.10 -6.87 -8.87
CA TYR A 74 1.39 -6.32 -7.72
C TYR A 74 1.24 -4.80 -7.82
N GLY A 75 2.36 -4.08 -8.02
CA GLY A 75 2.34 -2.63 -8.21
C GLY A 75 1.47 -2.23 -9.39
N ARG A 76 1.49 -3.02 -10.46
CA ARG A 76 0.66 -2.79 -11.65
C ARG A 76 -0.84 -2.89 -11.30
N THR A 77 -1.25 -3.88 -10.50
CA THR A 77 -2.66 -3.96 -10.09
C THR A 77 -3.06 -2.72 -9.28
N LYS A 78 -2.20 -2.25 -8.36
CA LYS A 78 -2.49 -1.03 -7.59
C LYS A 78 -2.61 0.19 -8.48
N LEU A 79 -1.71 0.35 -9.46
CA LEU A 79 -1.74 1.48 -10.40
C LEU A 79 -3.01 1.47 -11.27
N ILE A 80 -3.36 0.32 -11.83
CA ILE A 80 -4.61 0.16 -12.61
C ILE A 80 -5.83 0.53 -11.74
N LEU A 81 -5.84 0.11 -10.48
CA LEU A 81 -6.94 0.41 -9.56
C LEU A 81 -7.02 1.90 -9.22
N GLU A 82 -5.87 2.61 -9.15
CA GLU A 82 -5.86 4.07 -9.01
C GLU A 82 -6.45 4.75 -10.26
N ASP A 83 -6.06 4.29 -11.45
CA ASP A 83 -6.60 4.84 -12.71
C ASP A 83 -8.10 4.59 -12.80
N MET A 84 -8.54 3.36 -12.44
CA MET A 84 -9.96 3.03 -12.38
C MET A 84 -10.72 3.93 -11.40
N ALA A 85 -10.14 4.22 -10.24
CA ALA A 85 -10.74 5.14 -9.25
C ALA A 85 -10.94 6.55 -9.87
N ARG A 86 -9.94 7.03 -10.60
CA ARG A 86 -10.03 8.33 -11.29
C ARG A 86 -11.13 8.32 -12.37
N ASP A 87 -11.26 7.20 -13.09
CA ASP A 87 -12.30 7.05 -14.12
C ASP A 87 -13.70 7.00 -13.50
N TYR A 88 -13.88 6.33 -12.36
CA TYR A 88 -15.15 6.34 -11.64
C TYR A 88 -15.54 7.76 -11.23
N HIS A 89 -14.60 8.53 -10.69
CA HIS A 89 -14.84 9.93 -10.31
C HIS A 89 -15.16 10.80 -11.55
N ARG A 90 -14.41 10.64 -12.66
CA ARG A 90 -14.67 11.39 -13.91
C ARG A 90 -16.06 11.09 -14.48
N ALA A 91 -16.50 9.83 -14.39
CA ALA A 91 -17.80 9.41 -14.90
C ALA A 91 -18.94 9.90 -14.02
N ASP A 92 -18.70 10.11 -12.74
CA ASP A 92 -19.71 10.48 -11.76
C ASP A 92 -19.00 11.20 -10.59
N THR A 93 -19.10 12.53 -10.58
CA THR A 93 -18.39 13.39 -9.62
C THR A 93 -18.87 13.25 -8.16
N GLU A 94 -19.95 12.51 -7.91
CA GLU A 94 -20.36 12.17 -6.56
C GLU A 94 -19.42 11.16 -5.88
N TRP A 95 -18.58 10.45 -6.65
CA TRP A 95 -17.55 9.60 -6.07
C TRP A 95 -16.46 10.45 -5.45
N SER A 96 -16.23 10.24 -4.17
CA SER A 96 -15.12 10.86 -3.41
C SER A 96 -14.15 9.75 -3.03
N ILE A 97 -12.93 9.79 -3.57
CA ILE A 97 -11.98 8.69 -3.43
C ILE A 97 -10.61 9.19 -2.95
N VAL A 98 -10.13 8.61 -1.88
CA VAL A 98 -8.79 8.86 -1.35
C VAL A 98 -7.91 7.65 -1.63
N LEU A 99 -6.76 7.87 -2.27
CA LEU A 99 -5.77 6.85 -2.61
C LEU A 99 -4.58 6.98 -1.65
N LEU A 100 -4.39 6.04 -0.73
CA LEU A 100 -3.31 6.09 0.24
C LEU A 100 -2.13 5.23 -0.22
N ARG A 101 -1.04 5.89 -0.63
CA ARG A 101 0.21 5.26 -1.08
C ARG A 101 1.18 5.19 0.09
N TYR A 102 1.21 4.06 0.78
CA TYR A 102 2.11 3.92 1.91
C TYR A 102 3.28 2.99 1.58
N PHE A 103 4.38 3.23 2.30
CA PHE A 103 5.64 2.53 2.10
C PHE A 103 5.62 1.22 2.91
N ASN A 104 6.43 1.06 3.94
CA ASN A 104 6.58 -0.22 4.62
C ASN A 104 5.99 -0.16 6.04
N PRO A 105 4.77 -0.67 6.26
CA PRO A 105 4.22 -0.68 7.63
C PRO A 105 5.01 -1.61 8.55
N ILE A 106 5.33 -1.10 9.75
CA ILE A 106 6.03 -1.87 10.79
C ILE A 106 5.34 -1.68 12.14
N GLY A 107 5.76 -2.48 13.10
CA GLY A 107 5.28 -2.39 14.46
C GLY A 107 4.02 -3.20 14.71
N ALA A 108 3.53 -3.10 15.93
CA ALA A 108 2.32 -3.75 16.40
C ALA A 108 1.57 -2.81 17.34
N HIS A 109 0.29 -3.06 17.50
CA HIS A 109 -0.53 -2.29 18.43
C HIS A 109 -0.08 -2.54 19.87
N SER A 110 -0.09 -1.50 20.69
CA SER A 110 0.40 -1.54 22.08
C SER A 110 -0.33 -2.58 22.97
N SER A 111 -1.54 -2.96 22.60
CA SER A 111 -2.29 -3.99 23.33
C SER A 111 -1.67 -5.38 23.23
N GLY A 112 -0.75 -5.59 22.24
CA GLY A 112 -0.21 -6.92 21.97
C GLY A 112 -1.18 -7.96 21.37
N UNK A 113 -2.23 -7.57 21.20
CA UNK A 113 -3.24 -8.39 20.69
C UNK A 113 -3.35 -8.45 19.20
N ILE A 114 -2.96 -7.39 18.75
CA ILE A 114 -3.00 -7.34 17.29
C ILE A 114 -1.56 -7.33 16.71
N UNK A 115 -1.27 -8.37 16.23
CA UNK A 115 0.01 -8.53 15.67
C UNK A 115 -0.11 -9.00 14.30
N ARG A 116 0.84 -8.73 13.57
CA ARG A 116 0.94 -9.31 12.24
C ARG A 116 1.61 -10.71 12.34
N GLY A 117 0.82 -11.74 12.38
CA GLY A 117 1.32 -13.12 12.30
C GLY A 117 1.81 -13.42 10.87
N PRO A 118 2.97 -14.08 10.71
CA PRO A 118 3.41 -14.51 9.38
C PRO A 118 2.48 -15.62 8.87
N GLN A 119 1.89 -15.40 7.69
CA GLN A 119 1.22 -16.46 6.95
C GLN A 119 2.11 -16.84 5.76
N GLY A 120 2.70 -18.02 5.83
CA GLY A 120 3.56 -18.55 4.77
C GLY A 120 5.00 -18.02 4.82
N ASP A 121 5.78 -18.40 3.83
CA ASP A 121 7.16 -17.95 3.68
C ASP A 121 7.19 -16.46 3.33
N THR A 122 7.54 -15.63 4.30
CA THR A 122 7.63 -14.20 4.09
C THR A 122 8.96 -13.86 3.41
N GLU A 123 8.89 -13.44 2.16
CA GLU A 123 10.03 -12.86 1.44
C GLU A 123 10.42 -11.48 1.98
N GLN A 124 9.63 -10.92 2.87
CA GLN A 124 9.96 -9.65 3.52
C GLN A 124 10.85 -9.92 4.74
N PRO A 125 11.91 -9.13 4.93
CA PRO A 125 12.71 -9.26 6.15
C PRO A 125 11.82 -9.12 7.37
N ALA A 126 11.98 -10.03 8.31
CA ALA A 126 11.18 -10.09 9.53
C ALA A 126 11.15 -8.72 10.19
N ALA A 127 9.95 -8.20 10.41
CA ALA A 127 9.79 -7.01 11.23
C ALA A 127 10.50 -7.28 12.57
N LEU A 128 11.38 -6.40 12.96
CA LEU A 128 12.11 -6.49 14.22
C LEU A 128 11.13 -6.67 15.38
N HIS A 129 11.10 -7.88 15.92
CA HIS A 129 10.39 -8.16 17.15
C HIS A 129 11.22 -7.58 18.31
N PRO A 130 10.64 -6.77 19.15
CA PRO A 130 11.40 -6.20 20.29
C PRO A 130 11.75 -7.22 21.38
N ALA A 131 11.39 -8.48 21.25
CA ALA A 131 11.75 -9.54 22.21
C ALA A 131 12.65 -10.56 21.51
N GLY A 132 13.95 -10.44 21.85
CA GLY A 132 15.06 -11.21 21.35
C GLY A 132 14.94 -12.73 21.18
N UNK A 133 14.40 -13.24 20.16
CA UNK A 133 14.56 -14.44 19.86
C UNK A 133 15.12 -14.59 18.60
N ARG A 134 16.27 -14.57 18.70
CA ARG A 134 17.01 -14.95 17.51
C ARG A 134 16.68 -16.38 17.07
N ARG A 135 15.71 -16.56 16.24
CA ARG A 135 15.67 -17.77 15.44
C ARG A 135 16.38 -17.51 14.12
N UNK A 136 17.33 -17.97 13.79
CA UNK A 136 17.97 -17.94 12.66
C UNK A 136 17.07 -18.31 11.61
N ALA A 137 16.82 -17.49 11.01
CA ALA A 137 16.10 -17.65 9.75
C ALA A 137 17.00 -18.35 8.74
N PRO A 138 16.51 -19.30 7.97
CA PRO A 138 17.31 -19.85 6.87
C PRO A 138 17.71 -18.70 5.94
N ARG A 139 18.91 -18.81 5.45
CA ARG A 139 19.61 -17.83 4.60
C ARG A 139 18.67 -17.28 3.52
N ALA A 140 18.17 -16.08 3.72
CA ALA A 140 17.34 -15.41 2.71
C ALA A 140 18.15 -15.27 1.42
N GLN A 141 17.68 -15.85 0.34
CA GLN A 141 18.28 -15.61 -0.97
C GLN A 141 18.22 -14.09 -1.22
N ARG A 142 19.39 -13.51 -1.43
CA ARG A 142 19.54 -12.09 -1.69
C ARG A 142 18.86 -11.77 -3.04
N LEU A 143 17.69 -11.25 -3.00
CA LEU A 143 17.13 -10.55 -4.15
C LEU A 143 18.01 -9.32 -4.37
N ARG A 144 18.86 -9.40 -5.40
CA ARG A 144 19.69 -8.25 -5.76
C ARG A 144 18.83 -7.09 -6.24
N UNK A 145 18.40 -6.39 -5.48
CA UNK A 145 17.88 -5.30 -5.79
C UNK A 145 18.92 -4.46 -6.06
N THR A 146 19.02 -3.96 -7.14
CA THR A 146 20.02 -3.02 -7.61
C THR A 146 19.84 -1.62 -6.97
N ILE A 147 19.58 -1.58 -5.71
CA ILE A 147 19.69 -0.34 -4.94
C ILE A 147 21.08 -0.40 -4.32
N THR A 148 21.91 0.58 -4.59
CA THR A 148 23.25 0.66 -4.02
C THR A 148 23.12 0.55 -2.50
N PRO A 149 23.47 -0.58 -1.89
CA PRO A 149 23.30 -0.70 -0.46
C PRO A 149 24.34 0.16 0.25
N PRO A 150 24.05 0.68 1.43
CA PRO A 150 25.13 1.01 2.34
C PRO A 150 26.00 -0.23 2.48
N GLY A 151 27.30 -0.08 2.63
CA GLY A 151 28.27 -1.17 2.50
C GLY A 151 28.09 -2.39 3.40
N ASP A 152 27.04 -2.41 4.24
CA ASP A 152 26.68 -3.53 5.13
C ASP A 152 25.69 -4.52 4.50
N GLY A 153 25.22 -4.28 3.27
CA GLY A 153 24.28 -5.16 2.58
C GLY A 153 22.82 -5.03 2.98
N THR A 154 22.47 -4.00 3.77
CA THR A 154 21.06 -3.72 4.11
C THR A 154 20.41 -2.84 3.04
N ALA A 155 19.09 -2.86 2.96
CA ALA A 155 18.34 -2.01 2.05
C ALA A 155 17.71 -0.85 2.83
N ILE A 156 17.83 0.35 2.26
CA ILE A 156 17.17 1.53 2.83
C ILE A 156 15.67 1.43 2.51
N ARG A 157 14.83 1.63 3.50
CA ARG A 157 13.36 1.61 3.37
C ARG A 157 12.75 2.74 4.17
N ASP A 158 11.68 3.30 3.64
CA ASP A 158 10.83 4.22 4.38
C ASP A 158 9.80 3.39 5.17
N TYR A 159 9.69 3.66 6.45
CA TYR A 159 8.78 2.94 7.33
C TYR A 159 7.71 3.86 7.88
N ILE A 160 6.53 3.29 8.13
CA ILE A 160 5.44 3.95 8.86
C ILE A 160 4.97 3.01 9.96
N HIS A 161 4.75 3.53 11.16
CA HIS A 161 4.22 2.70 12.25
C HIS A 161 2.76 2.32 11.95
N VAL A 162 2.39 1.07 12.23
CA VAL A 162 1.06 0.54 11.88
C VAL A 162 -0.08 1.34 12.51
N VAL A 163 0.12 1.92 13.71
CA VAL A 163 -0.87 2.77 14.37
C VAL A 163 -1.02 4.09 13.61
N GLU A 164 0.08 4.73 13.23
CA GLU A 164 0.05 5.97 12.42
C GLU A 164 -0.65 5.73 11.08
N LEU A 165 -0.39 4.58 10.47
CA LEU A 165 -1.05 4.19 9.22
C LEU A 165 -2.56 4.04 9.42
N ALA A 166 -2.99 3.40 10.52
CA ALA A 166 -4.41 3.26 10.86
C ALA A 166 -5.06 4.63 11.09
N ASP A 167 -4.38 5.49 11.87
CA ASP A 167 -4.85 6.86 12.13
C ASP A 167 -5.01 7.65 10.81
N GLY A 168 -4.06 7.48 9.89
CA GLY A 168 -4.14 8.09 8.56
C GLY A 168 -5.38 7.65 7.77
N HIS A 169 -5.72 6.35 7.82
CA HIS A 169 -6.94 5.84 7.17
C HIS A 169 -8.20 6.41 7.83
N ILE A 170 -8.22 6.47 9.16
CA ILE A 170 -9.36 7.01 9.93
C ILE A 170 -9.55 8.50 9.61
N ALA A 171 -8.46 9.28 9.64
CA ALA A 171 -8.49 10.70 9.33
C ALA A 171 -9.07 10.97 7.93
N ARG A 172 -8.64 10.21 6.95
CA ARG A 172 -9.15 10.37 5.57
C ARG A 172 -10.57 9.87 5.41
N ALA A 173 -10.97 8.86 6.11
CA ALA A 173 -12.37 8.41 6.14
C ALA A 173 -13.29 9.43 6.81
N UNK A 174 -12.89 9.97 7.62
CA UNK A 174 -13.55 10.96 8.32
C UNK A 174 -13.68 12.19 7.52
N GLU A 175 -12.57 12.60 6.80
CA GLU A 175 -12.59 13.73 5.87
C GLU A 175 -13.60 13.54 4.73
N LEU A 176 -13.67 12.38 4.17
CA LEU A 176 -14.67 12.02 3.19
C LEU A 176 -16.11 12.15 3.67
N UNK A 177 -16.25 12.01 4.73
CA UNK A 177 -17.52 12.06 5.27
C UNK A 177 -17.98 13.45 5.44
N ASP A 178 -16.98 14.36 5.79
CA ASP A 178 -17.27 15.76 6.11
C ASP A 178 -17.23 16.72 4.90
N SER A 179 -16.46 16.38 3.89
CA SER A 179 -16.26 17.23 2.69
C SER A 179 -16.76 16.53 1.44
N PRO A 180 -17.89 16.97 0.88
CA PRO A 180 -18.41 16.36 -0.35
C PRO A 180 -17.58 16.66 -1.61
N ASP A 181 -16.63 17.60 -1.52
CA ASP A 181 -15.85 18.08 -2.67
C ASP A 181 -14.49 17.39 -2.83
N ILE A 182 -14.24 16.30 -2.10
CA ILE A 182 -12.98 15.56 -2.28
C ILE A 182 -13.04 14.76 -3.56
N SER A 183 -12.26 15.23 -4.54
CA SER A 183 -12.02 14.52 -5.80
C SER A 183 -11.11 13.31 -5.54
N CYS A 184 -10.78 12.55 -6.58
CA CYS A 184 -9.88 11.41 -6.48
C CYS A 184 -8.43 11.89 -6.27
N VAL A 185 -7.96 11.90 -5.00
CA VAL A 185 -6.64 12.43 -4.62
C VAL A 185 -5.76 11.34 -4.03
N GLY A 186 -4.50 11.32 -4.45
CA GLY A 186 -3.48 10.42 -3.92
C GLY A 186 -2.68 11.10 -2.80
N TYR A 187 -2.41 10.36 -1.74
CA TYR A 187 -1.58 10.83 -0.61
C TYR A 187 -0.51 9.80 -0.28
N ASN A 188 0.71 10.28 -0.03
CA ASN A 188 1.79 9.46 0.49
C ASN A 188 1.69 9.36 2.01
N LEU A 189 1.77 8.14 2.55
CA LEU A 189 1.87 7.90 3.99
C LEU A 189 3.19 7.20 4.29
N GLY A 190 4.05 7.89 5.01
CA GLY A 190 5.37 7.41 5.41
C GLY A 190 6.30 8.56 5.70
N VAL A 191 7.35 8.31 6.46
CA VAL A 191 8.38 9.32 6.71
C VAL A 191 9.26 9.42 5.47
N GLN A 192 9.09 10.49 4.73
CA GLN A 192 9.97 10.74 3.58
C GLN A 192 11.33 11.22 4.10
N GLY A 193 12.31 10.33 4.06
CA GLY A 193 13.72 10.66 4.06
C GLY A 193 14.21 11.68 5.08
N ARG A 194 13.90 11.59 6.37
CA ARG A 194 14.68 12.27 7.39
C ARG A 194 15.88 11.38 7.71
N ARG A 195 17.05 11.78 7.22
CA ARG A 195 18.26 11.19 7.71
C ARG A 195 18.32 11.49 9.21
N UNK A 196 18.25 10.66 9.82
CA UNK A 196 18.39 10.84 11.13
C UNK A 196 19.82 11.08 11.29
N UNK A 197 19.99 12.01 11.52
CA UNK A 197 21.35 12.29 11.73
C UNK A 197 21.91 11.65 12.80
#